data_0251116e8ff6453ab93cc305f375c2ac
#
_entry.id   0251116e8ff6453ab93cc305f375c2ac
#
_cell.length_a   1.000
_cell.length_b   1.000
_cell.length_c   1.000
_cell.angle_alpha   90.00
_cell.angle_beta   90.00
_cell.angle_gamma   90.00
#
_symmetry.space_group_name_H-M   'P 1'
#
loop_
_entity.id
_entity.type
_entity.pdbx_description
1 polymer ?
#
loop_
_entity_poly.entity_id
_entity_poly.type
_entity_poly.pdbx_seq_one_letter_code
_entity_poly.pdbx_strand_id
1 'polypeptide(L)'
;YDWLSKVTGRTLAWGMLTGVRPTKLAMQKLEAGMSRKEVCTFLEQEYGVSHQKAELGIAIAEREKELLGRLDYEQGFSLYVGIPFCPSICSYCSFSSSPLAEWEDRVDDYLKALCQEIRALGERAEERKLNTIYIGGGTPTTLEAEQLFVLLDTIQKSFSFEDLQEFTIEAGRPDSITREKLEVMRRFPVTRISVNPQTMQQKTLDLVGRKHTVQDVKDIFHAARELGFDNINMDLIAGLPGETAEDMRDTLCQIEELSPDSLTVHALAIKRAAKFGQEQRKIDLHSEIEQMVEESARAAERMGLVPYYLYRQKNIAGNFENVGYAK
;
A
#
# COMPACT_ATOMS: atom_id res chain seq x y z
N TYR A 1 17.54 21.26 -15.95
CA TYR A 1 16.10 21.20 -15.64
C TYR A 1 15.37 22.40 -16.21
N ASP A 2 15.73 23.63 -15.81
CA ASP A 2 15.06 24.87 -16.20
C ASP A 2 14.99 25.08 -17.72
N TRP A 3 16.07 24.75 -18.42
CA TRP A 3 16.11 24.80 -19.88
C TRP A 3 15.08 23.82 -20.50
N LEU A 4 15.04 22.56 -20.02
CA LEU A 4 14.07 21.57 -20.50
C LEU A 4 12.65 21.99 -20.18
N SER A 5 12.38 22.50 -18.97
CA SER A 5 11.06 22.98 -18.57
C SER A 5 10.57 24.13 -19.46
N LYS A 6 11.47 25.05 -19.83
CA LYS A 6 11.18 26.15 -20.77
C LYS A 6 10.89 25.66 -22.19
N VAL A 7 11.67 24.67 -22.67
CA VAL A 7 11.52 24.16 -24.05
C VAL A 7 10.28 23.27 -24.18
N THR A 8 9.97 22.48 -23.17
CA THR A 8 8.83 21.52 -23.19
C THR A 8 7.53 22.10 -22.64
N GLY A 9 7.58 23.24 -21.96
CA GLY A 9 6.44 23.81 -21.22
C GLY A 9 5.99 22.94 -20.02
N ARG A 10 6.81 21.96 -19.61
CA ARG A 10 6.48 21.02 -18.53
C ARG A 10 7.35 21.27 -17.30
N THR A 11 6.74 21.37 -16.14
CA THR A 11 7.42 21.36 -14.85
C THR A 11 7.09 20.05 -14.12
N LEU A 12 8.09 19.45 -13.48
CA LEU A 12 7.89 18.25 -12.68
C LEU A 12 7.66 18.66 -11.24
N ALA A 13 6.60 18.14 -10.61
CA ALA A 13 6.24 18.50 -9.24
C ALA A 13 7.35 18.17 -8.23
N TRP A 14 8.11 17.11 -8.45
CA TRP A 14 9.31 16.75 -7.67
C TRP A 14 10.62 17.29 -8.25
N GLY A 15 10.57 18.17 -9.23
CA GLY A 15 11.74 18.77 -9.85
C GLY A 15 12.77 17.73 -10.32
N MET A 16 14.01 17.88 -9.88
CA MET A 16 15.13 17.00 -10.20
C MET A 16 15.27 15.78 -9.28
N LEU A 17 14.42 15.66 -8.24
CA LEU A 17 14.45 14.49 -7.35
C LEU A 17 14.03 13.23 -8.12
N THR A 18 14.93 12.27 -8.25
CA THR A 18 14.72 11.00 -8.96
C THR A 18 14.62 9.79 -8.02
N GLY A 19 14.88 9.97 -6.73
CA GLY A 19 14.85 8.91 -5.74
C GLY A 19 13.46 8.35 -5.48
N VAL A 20 13.40 7.08 -5.05
CA VAL A 20 12.15 6.40 -4.71
C VAL A 20 11.55 6.91 -3.38
N ARG A 21 12.35 7.50 -2.51
CA ARG A 21 11.95 8.07 -1.21
C ARG A 21 12.43 9.51 -1.07
N PRO A 22 11.73 10.49 -1.65
CA PRO A 22 12.10 11.89 -1.52
C PRO A 22 12.01 12.40 -0.08
N THR A 23 11.15 11.81 0.76
CA THR A 23 11.03 12.10 2.20
C THR A 23 12.32 11.85 2.97
N LYS A 24 13.17 10.91 2.53
CA LYS A 24 14.46 10.63 3.17
C LYS A 24 15.40 11.85 3.18
N LEU A 25 15.39 12.64 2.10
CA LEU A 25 16.21 13.86 2.04
C LEU A 25 15.70 14.92 3.01
N ALA A 26 14.35 15.11 3.08
CA ALA A 26 13.73 15.99 4.05
C ALA A 26 14.06 15.56 5.49
N MET A 27 13.95 14.25 5.78
CA MET A 27 14.31 13.68 7.09
C MET A 27 15.74 14.01 7.48
N GLN A 28 16.71 13.74 6.61
CA GLN A 28 18.12 14.01 6.86
C GLN A 28 18.40 15.48 7.19
N LYS A 29 17.69 16.40 6.52
CA LYS A 29 17.85 17.85 6.78
C LYS A 29 17.23 18.28 8.10
N LEU A 30 16.05 17.73 8.44
CA LEU A 30 15.42 17.94 9.76
C LEU A 30 16.27 17.38 10.90
N GLU A 31 16.86 16.19 10.72
CA GLU A 31 17.78 15.59 11.69
C GLU A 31 19.09 16.39 11.85
N ALA A 32 19.53 17.04 10.79
CA ALA A 32 20.68 17.98 10.84
C ALA A 32 20.34 19.32 11.51
N GLY A 33 19.11 19.51 12.01
CA GLY A 33 18.68 20.69 12.76
C GLY A 33 18.12 21.83 11.92
N MET A 34 17.89 21.64 10.61
CA MET A 34 17.23 22.63 9.77
C MET A 34 15.75 22.75 10.17
N SER A 35 15.24 23.97 10.21
CA SER A 35 13.81 24.22 10.39
C SER A 35 13.00 23.78 9.18
N ARG A 36 11.71 23.51 9.36
CA ARG A 36 10.76 23.18 8.28
C ARG A 36 10.88 24.15 7.10
N LYS A 37 10.94 25.47 7.39
CA LYS A 37 11.06 26.51 6.35
C LYS A 37 12.37 26.42 5.57
N GLU A 38 13.49 26.16 6.25
CA GLU A 38 14.80 26.00 5.60
C GLU A 38 14.84 24.75 4.73
N VAL A 39 14.24 23.63 5.19
CA VAL A 39 14.14 22.40 4.39
C VAL A 39 13.26 22.62 3.15
N CYS A 40 12.14 23.32 3.29
CA CYS A 40 11.28 23.67 2.16
C CYS A 40 12.04 24.52 1.13
N THR A 41 12.67 25.60 1.56
CA THR A 41 13.50 26.45 0.70
C THR A 41 14.62 25.67 0.01
N PHE A 42 15.29 24.78 0.74
CA PHE A 42 16.33 23.90 0.19
C PHE A 42 15.78 22.98 -0.92
N LEU A 43 14.64 22.33 -0.72
CA LEU A 43 14.05 21.45 -1.72
C LEU A 43 13.60 22.21 -2.97
N GLU A 44 13.06 23.42 -2.80
CA GLU A 44 12.65 24.29 -3.90
C GLU A 44 13.84 24.80 -4.71
N GLN A 45 14.85 25.34 -4.04
CA GLN A 45 15.98 25.99 -4.70
C GLN A 45 16.99 25.01 -5.31
N GLU A 46 17.34 23.95 -4.58
CA GLU A 46 18.37 23.00 -5.04
C GLU A 46 17.82 21.94 -5.98
N TYR A 47 16.54 21.56 -5.82
CA TYR A 47 15.96 20.46 -6.60
C TYR A 47 14.79 20.87 -7.49
N GLY A 48 14.32 22.10 -7.39
CA GLY A 48 13.17 22.58 -8.16
C GLY A 48 11.87 21.86 -7.79
N VAL A 49 11.75 21.38 -6.57
CA VAL A 49 10.53 20.74 -6.06
C VAL A 49 9.46 21.81 -5.90
N SER A 50 8.21 21.53 -6.27
CA SER A 50 7.11 22.45 -6.04
C SER A 50 6.86 22.64 -4.53
N HIS A 51 6.41 23.82 -4.14
CA HIS A 51 6.09 24.13 -2.74
C HIS A 51 5.19 23.07 -2.09
N GLN A 52 4.11 22.69 -2.78
CA GLN A 52 3.17 21.68 -2.30
C GLN A 52 3.83 20.32 -2.03
N LYS A 53 4.72 19.87 -2.91
CA LYS A 53 5.42 18.57 -2.73
C LYS A 53 6.54 18.65 -1.70
N ALA A 54 7.19 19.81 -1.55
CA ALA A 54 8.15 20.04 -0.46
C ALA A 54 7.44 19.96 0.89
N GLU A 55 6.31 20.63 1.06
CA GLU A 55 5.50 20.59 2.28
C GLU A 55 4.98 19.18 2.58
N LEU A 56 4.47 18.44 1.57
CA LEU A 56 4.06 17.05 1.72
C LEU A 56 5.21 16.16 2.18
N GLY A 57 6.37 16.27 1.55
CA GLY A 57 7.55 15.48 1.90
C GLY A 57 8.06 15.76 3.32
N ILE A 58 8.01 17.02 3.75
CA ILE A 58 8.38 17.43 5.10
C ILE A 58 7.39 16.91 6.13
N ALA A 59 6.07 17.06 5.88
CA ALA A 59 5.03 16.58 6.80
C ALA A 59 5.13 15.07 7.04
N ILE A 60 5.40 14.31 5.98
CA ILE A 60 5.62 12.86 6.10
C ILE A 60 6.91 12.55 6.86
N ALA A 61 8.01 13.26 6.57
CA ALA A 61 9.28 13.05 7.26
C ALA A 61 9.17 13.32 8.77
N GLU A 62 8.47 14.39 9.17
CA GLU A 62 8.21 14.70 10.59
C GLU A 62 7.42 13.59 11.27
N ARG A 63 6.40 13.04 10.59
CA ARG A 63 5.59 11.94 11.11
C ARG A 63 6.36 10.63 11.17
N GLU A 64 7.10 10.28 10.11
CA GLU A 64 7.99 9.11 10.12
C GLU A 64 8.95 9.18 11.30
N LYS A 65 9.53 10.37 11.59
CA LYS A 65 10.43 10.57 12.72
C LYS A 65 9.74 10.32 14.06
N GLU A 66 8.51 10.80 14.23
CA GLU A 66 7.72 10.57 15.44
C GLU A 66 7.40 9.08 15.62
N LEU A 67 6.94 8.40 14.57
CA LEU A 67 6.60 6.98 14.61
C LEU A 67 7.81 6.08 14.86
N LEU A 68 8.93 6.35 14.17
CA LEU A 68 10.18 5.62 14.36
C LEU A 68 10.76 5.82 15.77
N GLY A 69 10.55 6.99 16.35
CA GLY A 69 10.97 7.28 17.73
C GLY A 69 10.27 6.41 18.80
N ARG A 70 9.17 5.75 18.44
CA ARG A 70 8.44 4.82 19.31
C ARG A 70 8.91 3.37 19.13
N LEU A 71 9.69 3.09 18.10
CA LEU A 71 10.19 1.75 17.79
C LEU A 71 11.63 1.60 18.29
N ASP A 72 11.93 0.47 18.89
CA ASP A 72 13.29 0.07 19.17
C ASP A 72 13.89 -0.58 17.90
N TYR A 73 14.31 0.25 16.94
CA TYR A 73 14.83 -0.25 15.66
C TYR A 73 16.27 -0.76 15.73
N GLU A 74 16.97 -0.54 16.85
CA GLU A 74 18.34 -1.07 17.07
C GLU A 74 18.29 -2.53 17.54
N GLN A 75 17.40 -2.84 18.48
CA GLN A 75 17.23 -4.19 19.05
C GLN A 75 16.05 -4.94 18.42
N GLY A 76 15.15 -4.24 17.76
CA GLY A 76 13.94 -4.78 17.19
C GLY A 76 14.09 -5.23 15.73
N PHE A 77 13.07 -5.94 15.26
CA PHE A 77 12.92 -6.32 13.86
C PHE A 77 11.45 -6.32 13.43
N SER A 78 11.24 -6.30 12.14
CA SER A 78 9.92 -6.47 11.51
C SER A 78 9.89 -7.80 10.77
N LEU A 79 8.81 -8.55 10.93
CA LEU A 79 8.58 -9.82 10.23
C LEU A 79 7.70 -9.59 9.01
N TYR A 80 8.22 -9.88 7.83
CA TYR A 80 7.42 -9.95 6.60
C TYR A 80 7.17 -11.40 6.21
N VAL A 81 5.90 -11.75 6.01
CA VAL A 81 5.48 -13.09 5.57
C VAL A 81 4.82 -12.97 4.20
N GLY A 82 5.41 -13.58 3.19
CA GLY A 82 4.91 -13.52 1.81
C GLY A 82 4.03 -14.70 1.47
N ILE A 83 2.83 -14.46 0.94
CA ILE A 83 1.97 -15.49 0.33
C ILE A 83 1.96 -15.24 -1.18
N PRO A 84 2.62 -16.09 -2.00
CA PRO A 84 2.85 -15.77 -3.41
C PRO A 84 1.67 -16.07 -4.33
N PHE A 85 0.52 -16.43 -3.78
CA PHE A 85 -0.65 -16.83 -4.57
C PHE A 85 -1.64 -15.68 -4.72
N CYS A 86 -2.29 -15.59 -5.89
CA CYS A 86 -3.42 -14.70 -6.16
C CYS A 86 -4.57 -15.51 -6.79
N PRO A 87 -5.85 -15.13 -6.58
CA PRO A 87 -6.96 -15.76 -7.29
C PRO A 87 -6.82 -15.67 -8.82
N SER A 88 -6.31 -14.54 -9.30
CA SER A 88 -5.93 -14.28 -10.70
C SER A 88 -4.90 -13.15 -10.74
N ILE A 89 -4.10 -13.07 -11.81
CA ILE A 89 -3.12 -11.99 -11.98
C ILE A 89 -3.78 -10.81 -12.67
N CYS A 90 -3.81 -9.67 -11.98
CA CYS A 90 -4.31 -8.41 -12.54
C CYS A 90 -3.38 -7.89 -13.63
N SER A 91 -3.94 -7.30 -14.69
CA SER A 91 -3.16 -6.89 -15.88
C SER A 91 -2.11 -5.79 -15.63
N TYR A 92 -2.28 -5.01 -14.57
CA TYR A 92 -1.31 -3.98 -14.14
C TYR A 92 -0.25 -4.50 -13.17
N CYS A 93 -0.47 -5.67 -12.55
CA CYS A 93 0.36 -6.17 -11.48
C CYS A 93 1.71 -6.68 -12.00
N SER A 94 2.76 -6.32 -11.29
CA SER A 94 4.13 -6.75 -11.55
C SER A 94 4.80 -7.45 -10.36
N PHE A 95 4.03 -7.76 -9.33
CA PHE A 95 4.54 -8.51 -8.18
C PHE A 95 4.81 -9.97 -8.57
N SER A 96 5.77 -10.59 -7.88
CA SER A 96 6.08 -12.00 -8.04
C SER A 96 4.99 -12.83 -7.37
N SER A 97 3.89 -13.03 -8.08
CA SER A 97 2.75 -13.84 -7.64
C SER A 97 2.33 -14.79 -8.76
N SER A 98 1.71 -15.89 -8.38
CA SER A 98 1.24 -16.94 -9.27
C SER A 98 -0.28 -17.12 -9.11
N PRO A 99 -1.00 -17.48 -10.20
CA PRO A 99 -2.41 -17.85 -10.08
C PRO A 99 -2.55 -19.06 -9.16
N LEU A 100 -3.46 -18.99 -8.19
CA LEU A 100 -3.70 -20.07 -7.23
C LEU A 100 -4.00 -21.40 -7.93
N ALA A 101 -4.81 -21.39 -9.00
CA ALA A 101 -5.18 -22.58 -9.75
C ALA A 101 -4.00 -23.37 -10.34
N GLU A 102 -2.83 -22.75 -10.54
CA GLU A 102 -1.63 -23.43 -11.02
C GLU A 102 -0.84 -24.11 -9.88
N TRP A 103 -1.17 -23.81 -8.63
CA TRP A 103 -0.40 -24.22 -7.44
C TRP A 103 -1.29 -24.84 -6.36
N GLU A 104 -2.55 -25.06 -6.62
CA GLU A 104 -3.54 -25.53 -5.64
C GLU A 104 -3.05 -26.79 -4.89
N ASP A 105 -2.48 -27.76 -5.62
CA ASP A 105 -1.93 -28.99 -5.07
C ASP A 105 -0.64 -28.78 -4.21
N ARG A 106 -0.05 -27.60 -4.23
CA ARG A 106 1.24 -27.30 -3.60
C ARG A 106 1.12 -26.26 -2.48
N VAL A 107 -0.06 -25.70 -2.23
CA VAL A 107 -0.30 -24.68 -1.19
C VAL A 107 0.07 -25.23 0.19
N ASP A 108 -0.34 -26.46 0.51
CA ASP A 108 -0.03 -27.08 1.80
C ASP A 108 1.47 -27.36 1.97
N ASP A 109 2.18 -27.77 0.92
CA ASP A 109 3.63 -27.93 0.94
C ASP A 109 4.34 -26.60 1.20
N TYR A 110 3.86 -25.53 0.52
CA TYR A 110 4.36 -24.18 0.74
C TYR A 110 4.14 -23.72 2.18
N LEU A 111 2.93 -23.86 2.69
CA LEU A 111 2.57 -23.48 4.05
C LEU A 111 3.39 -24.24 5.09
N LYS A 112 3.61 -25.54 4.89
CA LYS A 112 4.45 -26.37 5.76
C LYS A 112 5.89 -25.87 5.80
N ALA A 113 6.47 -25.55 4.63
CA ALA A 113 7.83 -25.01 4.53
C ALA A 113 7.92 -23.63 5.20
N LEU A 114 6.95 -22.75 4.94
CA LEU A 114 6.86 -21.42 5.55
C LEU A 114 6.77 -21.50 7.08
N CYS A 115 5.94 -22.38 7.61
CA CYS A 115 5.83 -22.60 9.05
C CYS A 115 7.12 -23.14 9.67
N GLN A 116 7.89 -23.96 8.95
CA GLN A 116 9.21 -24.41 9.40
C GLN A 116 10.21 -23.25 9.45
N GLU A 117 10.23 -22.40 8.43
CA GLU A 117 11.06 -21.20 8.39
C GLU A 117 10.72 -20.23 9.52
N ILE A 118 9.42 -19.98 9.78
CA ILE A 118 8.95 -19.12 10.88
C ILE A 118 9.44 -19.63 12.23
N ARG A 119 9.34 -20.93 12.50
CA ARG A 119 9.85 -21.54 13.76
C ARG A 119 11.36 -21.37 13.91
N ALA A 120 12.11 -21.66 12.85
CA ALA A 120 13.57 -21.51 12.85
C ALA A 120 14.02 -20.05 13.03
N LEU A 121 13.25 -19.08 12.52
CA LEU A 121 13.47 -17.66 12.77
C LEU A 121 13.16 -17.29 14.21
N GLY A 122 12.07 -17.81 14.78
CA GLY A 122 11.70 -17.60 16.19
C GLY A 122 12.81 -18.02 17.14
N GLU A 123 13.36 -19.23 16.96
CA GLU A 123 14.49 -19.73 17.75
C GLU A 123 15.73 -18.82 17.69
N ARG A 124 15.97 -18.17 16.54
CA ARG A 124 17.12 -17.27 16.35
C ARG A 124 16.86 -15.83 16.82
N ALA A 125 15.63 -15.48 17.02
CA ALA A 125 15.21 -14.12 17.36
C ALA A 125 14.81 -13.96 18.84
N GLU A 126 15.03 -14.97 19.70
CA GLU A 126 14.60 -14.99 21.11
C GLU A 126 15.02 -13.75 21.91
N GLU A 127 16.20 -13.18 21.62
CA GLU A 127 16.74 -11.99 22.31
C GLU A 127 16.33 -10.68 21.63
N ARG A 128 15.55 -10.72 20.53
CA ARG A 128 15.19 -9.54 19.75
C ARG A 128 13.71 -9.23 19.88
N LYS A 129 13.38 -7.94 19.84
CA LYS A 129 12.00 -7.45 19.93
C LYS A 129 11.31 -7.49 18.58
N LEU A 130 10.17 -8.18 18.48
CA LEU A 130 9.32 -8.13 17.29
C LEU A 130 8.46 -6.86 17.33
N ASN A 131 8.78 -5.90 16.49
CA ASN A 131 8.07 -4.61 16.43
C ASN A 131 6.83 -4.66 15.56
N THR A 132 6.92 -5.28 14.38
CA THR A 132 5.79 -5.34 13.44
C THR A 132 5.73 -6.68 12.72
N ILE A 133 4.52 -7.09 12.36
CA ILE A 133 4.26 -8.22 11.47
C ILE A 133 3.46 -7.72 10.26
N TYR A 134 3.90 -8.09 9.08
CA TYR A 134 3.20 -7.81 7.84
C TYR A 134 3.05 -9.08 7.00
N ILE A 135 1.82 -9.54 6.80
CA ILE A 135 1.51 -10.67 5.92
C ILE A 135 0.96 -10.11 4.61
N GLY A 136 1.68 -10.32 3.52
CA GLY A 136 1.37 -9.75 2.21
C GLY A 136 1.88 -10.60 1.07
N GLY A 137 2.23 -9.97 -0.04
CA GLY A 137 2.80 -10.62 -1.23
C GLY A 137 1.85 -10.65 -2.41
N GLY A 138 1.27 -11.80 -2.74
CA GLY A 138 0.18 -11.95 -3.69
C GLY A 138 -1.15 -11.57 -3.02
N THR A 139 -1.79 -12.55 -2.39
CA THR A 139 -3.04 -12.34 -1.66
C THR A 139 -3.11 -13.35 -0.51
N PRO A 140 -2.82 -12.96 0.74
CA PRO A 140 -2.84 -13.86 1.89
C PRO A 140 -4.15 -14.63 2.09
N THR A 141 -5.27 -14.04 1.73
CA THR A 141 -6.60 -14.65 1.82
C THR A 141 -6.89 -15.68 0.72
N THR A 142 -5.92 -16.03 -0.13
CA THR A 142 -5.98 -17.24 -0.94
C THR A 142 -5.83 -18.52 -0.10
N LEU A 143 -5.22 -18.40 1.08
CA LEU A 143 -5.23 -19.48 2.06
C LEU A 143 -6.64 -19.71 2.57
N GLU A 144 -7.01 -20.99 2.76
CA GLU A 144 -8.26 -21.34 3.42
C GLU A 144 -8.23 -20.97 4.90
N ALA A 145 -9.40 -20.90 5.55
CA ALA A 145 -9.50 -20.46 6.94
C ALA A 145 -8.63 -21.30 7.88
N GLU A 146 -8.60 -22.62 7.69
CA GLU A 146 -7.76 -23.55 8.48
C GLU A 146 -6.27 -23.32 8.22
N GLN A 147 -5.87 -23.09 6.96
CA GLN A 147 -4.49 -22.79 6.58
C GLN A 147 -4.03 -21.45 7.16
N LEU A 148 -4.90 -20.44 7.12
CA LEU A 148 -4.64 -19.14 7.71
C LEU A 148 -4.49 -19.26 9.25
N PHE A 149 -5.34 -20.06 9.89
CA PHE A 149 -5.21 -20.35 11.33
C PHE A 149 -3.86 -20.99 11.65
N VAL A 150 -3.43 -22.01 10.89
CA VAL A 150 -2.14 -22.69 11.10
C VAL A 150 -0.98 -21.71 10.97
N LEU A 151 -1.02 -20.79 9.99
CA LEU A 151 0.01 -19.77 9.81
C LEU A 151 0.07 -18.80 11.00
N LEU A 152 -1.07 -18.25 11.39
CA LEU A 152 -1.16 -17.26 12.47
C LEU A 152 -0.80 -17.87 13.84
N ASP A 153 -1.24 -19.09 14.12
CA ASP A 153 -0.89 -19.85 15.33
C ASP A 153 0.62 -20.15 15.38
N THR A 154 1.22 -20.50 14.22
CA THR A 154 2.67 -20.72 14.15
C THR A 154 3.44 -19.44 14.46
N ILE A 155 3.03 -18.30 13.91
CA ILE A 155 3.66 -16.99 14.19
C ILE A 155 3.54 -16.66 15.68
N GLN A 156 2.33 -16.78 16.26
CA GLN A 156 2.09 -16.48 17.67
C GLN A 156 2.89 -17.37 18.62
N LYS A 157 3.11 -18.63 18.27
CA LYS A 157 3.91 -19.55 19.07
C LYS A 157 5.41 -19.37 18.91
N SER A 158 5.86 -18.75 17.82
CA SER A 158 7.27 -18.58 17.50
C SER A 158 7.88 -17.28 18.00
N PHE A 159 7.08 -16.25 18.29
CA PHE A 159 7.56 -14.94 18.68
C PHE A 159 6.81 -14.37 19.89
N SER A 160 7.50 -13.59 20.74
CA SER A 160 6.86 -12.76 21.75
C SER A 160 6.19 -11.55 21.08
N PHE A 161 4.96 -11.24 21.50
CA PHE A 161 4.19 -10.09 21.02
C PHE A 161 4.17 -8.93 22.03
N GLU A 162 5.04 -8.97 23.03
CA GLU A 162 5.10 -7.95 24.10
C GLU A 162 5.44 -6.56 23.55
N ASP A 163 6.35 -6.50 22.59
CA ASP A 163 6.79 -5.24 21.92
C ASP A 163 6.07 -4.99 20.59
N LEU A 164 5.07 -5.81 20.22
CA LEU A 164 4.40 -5.72 18.93
C LEU A 164 3.54 -4.46 18.83
N GLN A 165 3.84 -3.58 17.88
CA GLN A 165 3.12 -2.34 17.64
C GLN A 165 2.05 -2.47 16.55
N GLU A 166 2.33 -3.26 15.50
CA GLU A 166 1.41 -3.47 14.39
C GLU A 166 1.47 -4.90 13.88
N PHE A 167 0.30 -5.48 13.64
CA PHE A 167 0.13 -6.73 12.94
C PHE A 167 -0.85 -6.54 11.78
N THR A 168 -0.29 -6.37 10.59
CA THR A 168 -1.07 -6.15 9.36
C THR A 168 -1.21 -7.43 8.55
N ILE A 169 -2.42 -7.68 8.05
CA ILE A 169 -2.69 -8.71 7.04
C ILE A 169 -3.32 -8.05 5.81
N GLU A 170 -2.67 -8.21 4.65
CA GLU A 170 -3.31 -7.88 3.37
C GLU A 170 -4.40 -8.89 3.05
N ALA A 171 -5.63 -8.62 3.50
CA ALA A 171 -6.77 -9.39 3.04
C ALA A 171 -6.97 -9.16 1.53
N GLY A 172 -6.72 -7.95 1.08
CA GLY A 172 -6.43 -7.57 -0.32
C GLY A 172 -7.64 -7.66 -1.22
N ARG A 173 -7.91 -8.83 -1.78
CA ARG A 173 -8.93 -9.01 -2.82
C ARG A 173 -10.26 -9.48 -2.24
N PRO A 174 -11.37 -8.73 -2.43
CA PRO A 174 -12.70 -9.12 -1.93
C PRO A 174 -13.14 -10.53 -2.37
N ASP A 175 -12.79 -10.96 -3.59
CA ASP A 175 -13.10 -12.30 -4.11
C ASP A 175 -12.35 -13.47 -3.42
N SER A 176 -11.43 -13.18 -2.51
CA SER A 176 -10.71 -14.18 -1.70
C SER A 176 -11.02 -14.10 -0.21
N ILE A 177 -11.72 -13.06 0.23
CA ILE A 177 -12.08 -12.85 1.63
C ILE A 177 -13.41 -13.53 1.91
N THR A 178 -13.47 -14.29 3.00
CA THR A 178 -14.72 -14.83 3.55
C THR A 178 -14.89 -14.39 4.99
N ARG A 179 -16.13 -14.39 5.49
CA ARG A 179 -16.41 -14.08 6.89
C ARG A 179 -15.63 -15.01 7.83
N GLU A 180 -15.55 -16.28 7.51
CA GLU A 180 -14.79 -17.28 8.28
C GLU A 180 -13.30 -16.93 8.38
N LYS A 181 -12.67 -16.49 7.28
CA LYS A 181 -11.27 -16.04 7.28
C LYS A 181 -11.09 -14.79 8.14
N LEU A 182 -12.02 -13.84 8.11
CA LEU A 182 -12.03 -12.68 9.00
C LEU A 182 -12.17 -13.08 10.47
N GLU A 183 -13.04 -14.03 10.79
CA GLU A 183 -13.22 -14.59 12.14
C GLU A 183 -11.94 -15.26 12.63
N VAL A 184 -11.24 -15.99 11.77
CA VAL A 184 -9.93 -16.57 12.10
C VAL A 184 -8.92 -15.47 12.44
N MET A 185 -8.80 -14.42 11.61
CA MET A 185 -7.88 -13.31 11.89
C MET A 185 -8.18 -12.63 13.23
N ARG A 186 -9.47 -12.52 13.63
CA ARG A 186 -9.87 -11.90 14.90
C ARG A 186 -9.52 -12.73 16.16
N ARG A 187 -9.16 -14.00 15.99
CA ARG A 187 -8.64 -14.81 17.11
C ARG A 187 -7.20 -14.46 17.50
N PHE A 188 -6.52 -13.70 16.65
CA PHE A 188 -5.13 -13.25 16.83
C PHE A 188 -5.10 -11.73 17.00
N PRO A 189 -4.03 -11.15 17.56
CA PRO A 189 -3.93 -9.71 17.80
C PRO A 189 -3.62 -8.94 16.50
N VAL A 190 -4.35 -9.23 15.43
CA VAL A 190 -4.28 -8.50 14.17
C VAL A 190 -4.83 -7.10 14.39
N THR A 191 -3.98 -6.10 14.20
CA THR A 191 -4.31 -4.69 14.44
C THR A 191 -4.78 -3.97 13.18
N ARG A 192 -4.45 -4.47 11.99
CA ARG A 192 -4.81 -3.86 10.71
C ARG A 192 -5.06 -4.90 9.64
N ILE A 193 -6.07 -4.67 8.83
CA ILE A 193 -6.29 -5.41 7.59
C ILE A 193 -6.40 -4.46 6.40
N SER A 194 -6.22 -4.96 5.19
CA SER A 194 -6.54 -4.21 3.99
C SER A 194 -7.65 -4.87 3.19
N VAL A 195 -8.59 -4.07 2.70
CA VAL A 195 -9.61 -4.46 1.72
C VAL A 195 -9.40 -3.58 0.49
N ASN A 196 -8.79 -4.11 -0.57
CA ASN A 196 -8.24 -3.31 -1.66
C ASN A 196 -9.13 -3.34 -2.92
N PRO A 197 -10.03 -2.36 -3.12
CA PRO A 197 -10.86 -2.29 -4.32
C PRO A 197 -10.06 -1.96 -5.58
N GLN A 198 -9.04 -1.13 -5.47
CA GLN A 198 -8.28 -0.47 -6.52
C GLN A 198 -9.09 0.62 -7.26
N THR A 199 -10.37 0.40 -7.47
CA THR A 199 -11.38 1.31 -8.01
C THR A 199 -12.77 0.82 -7.60
N MET A 200 -13.76 1.71 -7.59
CA MET A 200 -15.17 1.39 -7.42
C MET A 200 -15.93 1.49 -8.77
N GLN A 201 -15.21 1.32 -9.89
CA GLN A 201 -15.77 1.29 -11.22
C GLN A 201 -15.81 -0.14 -11.76
N GLN A 202 -17.01 -0.76 -11.84
CA GLN A 202 -17.15 -2.16 -12.26
C GLN A 202 -16.54 -2.43 -13.63
N LYS A 203 -16.76 -1.52 -14.61
CA LYS A 203 -16.18 -1.61 -15.96
C LYS A 203 -14.66 -1.77 -15.94
N THR A 204 -14.00 -1.08 -14.98
CA THR A 204 -12.53 -1.12 -14.84
C THR A 204 -12.07 -2.37 -14.13
N LEU A 205 -12.79 -2.82 -13.08
CA LEU A 205 -12.50 -4.09 -12.41
C LEU A 205 -12.49 -5.25 -13.42
N ASP A 206 -13.50 -5.31 -14.28
CA ASP A 206 -13.61 -6.33 -15.34
C ASP A 206 -12.43 -6.22 -16.35
N LEU A 207 -12.10 -4.99 -16.77
CA LEU A 207 -11.00 -4.74 -17.71
C LEU A 207 -9.63 -5.17 -17.17
N VAL A 208 -9.37 -4.95 -15.87
CA VAL A 208 -8.08 -5.30 -15.25
C VAL A 208 -8.02 -6.74 -14.74
N GLY A 209 -9.09 -7.52 -14.91
CA GLY A 209 -9.15 -8.94 -14.56
C GLY A 209 -9.38 -9.22 -13.08
N ARG A 210 -10.06 -8.31 -12.37
CA ARG A 210 -10.56 -8.54 -11.01
C ARG A 210 -11.99 -9.08 -11.08
N LYS A 211 -12.23 -10.21 -10.41
CA LYS A 211 -13.50 -10.94 -10.55
C LYS A 211 -14.58 -10.54 -9.54
N HIS A 212 -14.24 -9.68 -8.56
CA HIS A 212 -15.22 -9.19 -7.59
C HIS A 212 -16.01 -8.00 -8.14
N THR A 213 -17.16 -7.78 -7.55
CA THR A 213 -18.01 -6.62 -7.82
C THR A 213 -17.73 -5.49 -6.82
N VAL A 214 -18.19 -4.29 -7.16
CA VAL A 214 -18.19 -3.15 -6.22
C VAL A 214 -19.01 -3.48 -4.96
N GLN A 215 -20.09 -4.23 -5.10
CA GLN A 215 -20.90 -4.65 -3.95
C GLN A 215 -20.13 -5.60 -3.03
N ASP A 216 -19.34 -6.53 -3.56
CA ASP A 216 -18.50 -7.43 -2.74
C ASP A 216 -17.50 -6.63 -1.88
N VAL A 217 -16.94 -5.53 -2.40
CA VAL A 217 -16.08 -4.64 -1.62
C VAL A 217 -16.83 -4.08 -0.40
N LYS A 218 -18.05 -3.56 -0.62
CA LYS A 218 -18.89 -2.98 0.43
C LYS A 218 -19.29 -4.03 1.47
N ASP A 219 -19.72 -5.19 1.01
CA ASP A 219 -20.16 -6.29 1.87
C ASP A 219 -19.03 -6.79 2.77
N ILE A 220 -17.85 -7.01 2.21
CA ILE A 220 -16.66 -7.44 2.96
C ILE A 220 -16.19 -6.36 3.94
N PHE A 221 -16.21 -5.08 3.54
CA PHE A 221 -15.86 -3.99 4.43
C PHE A 221 -16.80 -3.94 5.65
N HIS A 222 -18.11 -4.04 5.43
CA HIS A 222 -19.08 -4.07 6.52
C HIS A 222 -18.95 -5.33 7.39
N ALA A 223 -18.74 -6.50 6.80
CA ALA A 223 -18.49 -7.72 7.55
C ALA A 223 -17.24 -7.62 8.45
N ALA A 224 -16.17 -6.99 7.95
CA ALA A 224 -14.97 -6.73 8.75
C ALA A 224 -15.28 -5.77 9.92
N ARG A 225 -16.04 -4.69 9.68
CA ARG A 225 -16.47 -3.77 10.76
C ARG A 225 -17.34 -4.46 11.82
N GLU A 226 -18.31 -5.29 11.41
CA GLU A 226 -19.15 -6.08 12.32
C GLU A 226 -18.33 -7.01 13.21
N LEU A 227 -17.24 -7.57 12.69
CA LEU A 227 -16.31 -8.42 13.44
C LEU A 227 -15.34 -7.62 14.32
N GLY A 228 -15.43 -6.28 14.32
CA GLY A 228 -14.67 -5.40 15.20
C GLY A 228 -13.27 -5.05 14.67
N PHE A 229 -13.03 -5.11 13.34
CA PHE A 229 -11.84 -4.50 12.76
C PHE A 229 -12.04 -2.98 12.71
N ASP A 230 -11.22 -2.26 13.44
CA ASP A 230 -11.25 -0.80 13.61
C ASP A 230 -10.10 -0.09 12.88
N ASN A 231 -9.22 -0.84 12.21
CA ASN A 231 -8.17 -0.32 11.35
C ASN A 231 -8.18 -1.06 10.00
N ILE A 232 -8.99 -0.53 9.07
CA ILE A 232 -9.14 -1.06 7.71
C ILE A 232 -8.53 -0.08 6.72
N ASN A 233 -7.52 -0.55 5.98
CA ASN A 233 -6.94 0.18 4.86
C ASN A 233 -7.65 -0.18 3.55
N MET A 234 -7.78 0.80 2.65
CA MET A 234 -8.22 0.58 1.29
C MET A 234 -7.19 1.13 0.30
N ASP A 235 -6.84 0.34 -0.72
CA ASP A 235 -5.92 0.78 -1.77
C ASP A 235 -6.69 1.17 -3.02
N LEU A 236 -6.31 2.30 -3.61
CA LEU A 236 -6.79 2.78 -4.92
C LEU A 236 -5.63 2.95 -5.90
N ILE A 237 -5.93 2.87 -7.18
CA ILE A 237 -4.97 3.15 -8.25
C ILE A 237 -5.51 4.29 -9.13
N ALA A 238 -4.79 5.42 -9.14
CA ALA A 238 -5.03 6.52 -10.07
C ALA A 238 -4.43 6.20 -11.44
N GLY A 239 -5.21 6.37 -12.49
CA GLY A 239 -4.78 6.18 -13.87
C GLY A 239 -4.98 4.76 -14.41
N LEU A 240 -5.93 3.99 -13.88
CA LEU A 240 -6.34 2.73 -14.49
C LEU A 240 -6.89 2.96 -15.90
N PRO A 241 -6.69 2.02 -16.84
CA PRO A 241 -7.12 2.20 -18.23
C PRO A 241 -8.61 2.45 -18.37
N GLY A 242 -8.96 3.51 -19.08
CA GLY A 242 -10.34 3.89 -19.35
C GLY A 242 -11.03 4.66 -18.24
N GLU A 243 -10.32 4.99 -17.15
CA GLU A 243 -10.82 5.87 -16.09
C GLU A 243 -10.49 7.32 -16.34
N THR A 244 -11.45 8.18 -16.02
CA THR A 244 -11.36 9.64 -16.01
C THR A 244 -11.24 10.17 -14.59
N ALA A 245 -10.94 11.46 -14.44
CA ALA A 245 -10.97 12.12 -13.14
C ALA A 245 -12.38 12.09 -12.49
N GLU A 246 -13.47 12.01 -13.30
CA GLU A 246 -14.83 11.84 -12.80
C GLU A 246 -15.04 10.43 -12.22
N ASP A 247 -14.57 9.38 -12.89
CA ASP A 247 -14.61 8.00 -12.37
C ASP A 247 -13.86 7.92 -11.01
N MET A 248 -12.74 8.63 -10.88
CA MET A 248 -12.00 8.70 -9.62
C MET A 248 -12.77 9.44 -8.52
N ARG A 249 -13.44 10.57 -8.86
CA ARG A 249 -14.30 11.27 -7.89
C ARG A 249 -15.45 10.41 -7.40
N ASP A 250 -16.12 9.68 -8.30
CA ASP A 250 -17.17 8.73 -7.93
C ASP A 250 -16.62 7.62 -7.02
N THR A 251 -15.47 7.05 -7.36
CA THR A 251 -14.77 6.07 -6.52
C THR A 251 -14.51 6.64 -5.12
N LEU A 252 -13.96 7.85 -5.03
CA LEU A 252 -13.65 8.49 -3.74
C LEU A 252 -14.91 8.78 -2.92
N CYS A 253 -16.01 9.21 -3.53
CA CYS A 253 -17.29 9.37 -2.84
C CYS A 253 -17.75 8.05 -2.19
N GLN A 254 -17.67 6.93 -2.90
CA GLN A 254 -18.05 5.63 -2.36
C GLN A 254 -17.10 5.17 -1.24
N ILE A 255 -15.81 5.50 -1.31
CA ILE A 255 -14.84 5.23 -0.24
C ILE A 255 -15.10 6.10 1.00
N GLU A 256 -15.44 7.39 0.80
CA GLU A 256 -15.83 8.29 1.89
C GLU A 256 -17.05 7.78 2.67
N GLU A 257 -18.04 7.21 1.96
CA GLU A 257 -19.21 6.56 2.59
C GLU A 257 -18.83 5.37 3.49
N LEU A 258 -17.85 4.57 3.06
CA LEU A 258 -17.33 3.44 3.84
C LEU A 258 -16.50 3.91 5.04
N SER A 259 -15.87 5.08 4.95
CA SER A 259 -15.05 5.68 6.00
C SER A 259 -13.94 4.74 6.51
N PRO A 260 -12.96 4.37 5.68
CA PRO A 260 -11.82 3.56 6.12
C PRO A 260 -10.93 4.34 7.10
N ASP A 261 -10.09 3.62 7.84
CA ASP A 261 -9.15 4.23 8.79
C ASP A 261 -7.84 4.63 8.10
N SER A 262 -7.56 4.04 6.95
CA SER A 262 -6.45 4.44 6.09
C SER A 262 -6.79 4.22 4.62
N LEU A 263 -6.19 5.05 3.79
CA LEU A 263 -6.31 5.04 2.34
C LEU A 263 -4.93 5.10 1.72
N THR A 264 -4.62 4.19 0.80
CA THR A 264 -3.40 4.27 0.01
C THR A 264 -3.74 4.51 -1.44
N VAL A 265 -3.17 5.54 -2.03
CA VAL A 265 -3.39 5.87 -3.44
C VAL A 265 -2.11 5.67 -4.22
N HIS A 266 -2.17 4.77 -5.18
CA HIS A 266 -1.07 4.45 -6.09
C HIS A 266 -1.29 5.13 -7.43
N ALA A 267 -0.32 5.89 -7.91
CA ALA A 267 -0.31 6.30 -9.30
C ALA A 267 0.20 5.13 -10.16
N LEU A 268 -0.54 4.80 -11.22
CA LEU A 268 -0.23 3.65 -12.07
C LEU A 268 1.18 3.74 -12.65
N ALA A 269 1.97 2.70 -12.43
CA ALA A 269 3.29 2.55 -13.03
C ALA A 269 3.30 1.29 -13.90
N ILE A 270 3.40 1.48 -15.22
CA ILE A 270 3.44 0.36 -16.16
C ILE A 270 4.84 -0.25 -16.15
N LYS A 271 4.97 -1.43 -15.59
CA LYS A 271 6.22 -2.18 -15.54
C LYS A 271 6.25 -3.23 -16.65
N ARG A 272 7.44 -3.56 -17.15
CA ARG A 272 7.63 -4.56 -18.22
C ARG A 272 7.09 -5.95 -17.85
N ALA A 273 7.10 -6.32 -16.58
CA ALA A 273 6.60 -7.60 -16.11
C ALA A 273 5.07 -7.68 -16.08
N ALA A 274 4.37 -6.54 -16.03
CA ALA A 274 2.91 -6.51 -16.08
C ALA A 274 2.40 -6.80 -17.49
N LYS A 275 1.22 -7.41 -17.60
CA LYS A 275 0.57 -7.70 -18.91
C LYS A 275 0.44 -6.43 -19.76
N PHE A 276 0.03 -5.30 -19.17
CA PHE A 276 -0.02 -4.03 -19.88
C PHE A 276 1.33 -3.56 -20.41
N GLY A 277 2.43 -3.85 -19.70
CA GLY A 277 3.77 -3.53 -20.17
C GLY A 277 4.24 -4.42 -21.33
N GLN A 278 3.81 -5.68 -21.33
CA GLN A 278 4.11 -6.63 -22.41
C GLN A 278 3.33 -6.31 -23.69
N GLU A 279 2.09 -5.85 -23.57
CA GLU A 279 1.23 -5.46 -24.69
C GLU A 279 1.60 -4.10 -25.29
N GLN A 280 2.65 -3.43 -24.79
CA GLN A 280 3.13 -2.10 -25.24
C GLN A 280 2.00 -1.06 -25.36
N ARG A 281 0.97 -1.14 -24.55
CA ARG A 281 -0.13 -0.17 -24.57
C ARG A 281 0.42 1.22 -24.19
N LYS A 282 0.44 2.13 -25.15
CA LYS A 282 0.62 3.55 -24.89
C LYS A 282 -0.67 4.08 -24.29
N ILE A 283 -0.70 4.15 -22.98
CA ILE A 283 -1.80 4.80 -22.26
C ILE A 283 -1.38 6.26 -22.10
N ASP A 284 -2.07 7.17 -22.80
CA ASP A 284 -1.84 8.60 -22.63
C ASP A 284 -2.59 9.07 -21.38
N LEU A 285 -1.86 9.08 -20.25
CA LEU A 285 -2.43 9.22 -18.91
C LEU A 285 -2.07 10.56 -18.24
N HIS A 286 -1.31 11.43 -18.91
CA HIS A 286 -0.64 12.51 -18.18
C HIS A 286 -1.53 13.62 -17.63
N SER A 287 -2.65 13.94 -18.28
CA SER A 287 -3.48 15.10 -17.86
C SER A 287 -4.45 14.76 -16.71
N GLU A 288 -4.95 13.55 -16.65
CA GLU A 288 -5.98 13.21 -15.67
C GLU A 288 -5.43 12.60 -14.37
N ILE A 289 -4.25 11.96 -14.40
CA ILE A 289 -3.63 11.40 -13.19
C ILE A 289 -3.32 12.49 -12.16
N GLU A 290 -2.89 13.67 -12.58
CA GLU A 290 -2.64 14.78 -11.67
C GLU A 290 -3.91 15.15 -10.91
N GLN A 291 -5.01 15.30 -11.64
CA GLN A 291 -6.31 15.57 -11.02
C GLN A 291 -6.77 14.44 -10.10
N MET A 292 -6.59 13.18 -10.52
CA MET A 292 -6.94 12.01 -9.69
C MET A 292 -6.15 11.98 -8.37
N VAL A 293 -4.86 12.26 -8.41
CA VAL A 293 -4.00 12.32 -7.21
C VAL A 293 -4.38 13.48 -6.30
N GLU A 294 -4.69 14.66 -6.87
CA GLU A 294 -5.15 15.82 -6.10
C GLU A 294 -6.52 15.57 -5.46
N GLU A 295 -7.49 15.02 -6.19
CA GLU A 295 -8.81 14.67 -5.64
C GLU A 295 -8.68 13.62 -4.53
N SER A 296 -7.76 12.67 -4.66
CA SER A 296 -7.50 11.67 -3.62
C SER A 296 -6.95 12.31 -2.33
N ALA A 297 -6.04 13.29 -2.46
CA ALA A 297 -5.52 14.02 -1.32
C ALA A 297 -6.63 14.83 -0.60
N ARG A 298 -7.51 15.50 -1.37
CA ARG A 298 -8.67 16.24 -0.84
C ARG A 298 -9.67 15.30 -0.17
N ALA A 299 -9.93 14.13 -0.74
CA ALA A 299 -10.82 13.13 -0.14
C ALA A 299 -10.24 12.60 1.18
N ALA A 300 -8.94 12.31 1.23
CA ALA A 300 -8.26 11.92 2.47
C ALA A 300 -8.40 13.01 3.55
N GLU A 301 -8.21 14.28 3.20
CA GLU A 301 -8.39 15.41 4.11
C GLU A 301 -9.85 15.52 4.64
N ARG A 302 -10.86 15.35 3.76
CA ARG A 302 -12.28 15.34 4.18
C ARG A 302 -12.59 14.20 5.16
N MET A 303 -11.94 13.04 4.99
CA MET A 303 -12.04 11.90 5.92
C MET A 303 -11.21 12.09 7.21
N GLY A 304 -10.49 13.21 7.36
CA GLY A 304 -9.60 13.44 8.49
C GLY A 304 -8.33 12.59 8.48
N LEU A 305 -7.98 12.02 7.33
CA LEU A 305 -6.77 11.22 7.16
C LEU A 305 -5.58 12.12 6.83
N VAL A 306 -4.43 11.79 7.40
CA VAL A 306 -3.19 12.55 7.20
C VAL A 306 -2.12 11.70 6.51
N PRO A 307 -1.29 12.28 5.63
CA PRO A 307 -0.26 11.53 4.95
C PRO A 307 0.80 11.03 5.95
N TYR A 308 1.13 9.74 5.90
CA TYR A 308 2.13 9.14 6.78
C TYR A 308 3.23 8.39 6.04
N TYR A 309 3.01 8.08 4.76
CA TYR A 309 3.92 7.29 3.95
C TYR A 309 3.92 7.78 2.51
N LEU A 310 5.10 7.84 1.89
CA LEU A 310 5.26 8.23 0.51
C LEU A 310 6.40 7.47 -0.14
N TYR A 311 6.14 6.92 -1.32
CA TYR A 311 7.20 6.41 -2.16
C TYR A 311 6.91 6.66 -3.64
N ARG A 312 7.96 6.63 -4.45
CA ARG A 312 7.86 6.79 -5.90
C ARG A 312 8.36 5.54 -6.59
N GLN A 313 7.79 5.22 -7.71
CA GLN A 313 8.25 4.12 -8.56
C GLN A 313 8.98 4.67 -9.78
N LYS A 314 9.96 3.91 -10.29
CA LYS A 314 10.53 4.21 -11.60
C LYS A 314 9.45 4.02 -12.67
N ASN A 315 9.40 4.92 -13.65
CA ASN A 315 8.43 4.93 -14.75
C ASN A 315 6.95 5.11 -14.28
N ILE A 316 6.76 5.75 -13.15
CA ILE A 316 5.42 6.19 -12.74
C ILE A 316 4.93 7.29 -13.69
N ALA A 317 3.68 7.21 -14.12
CA ALA A 317 3.10 8.20 -15.00
C ALA A 317 3.11 9.60 -14.33
N GLY A 318 3.44 10.65 -15.08
CA GLY A 318 3.46 12.02 -14.57
C GLY A 318 4.52 12.35 -13.52
N ASN A 319 5.43 11.41 -13.18
CA ASN A 319 6.41 11.59 -12.10
C ASN A 319 5.77 11.80 -10.72
N PHE A 320 4.55 11.27 -10.52
CA PHE A 320 3.81 11.34 -9.27
C PHE A 320 4.33 10.37 -8.21
N GLU A 321 3.72 10.36 -7.08
CA GLU A 321 4.02 9.52 -5.93
C GLU A 321 2.84 8.63 -5.55
N ASN A 322 3.12 7.63 -4.74
CA ASN A 322 2.14 6.85 -4.01
C ASN A 322 2.11 7.36 -2.58
N VAL A 323 0.94 7.65 -2.05
CA VAL A 323 0.77 8.21 -0.72
C VAL A 323 -0.17 7.34 0.11
N GLY A 324 0.25 7.01 1.32
CA GLY A 324 -0.59 6.44 2.35
C GLY A 324 -1.08 7.52 3.31
N TYR A 325 -2.38 7.51 3.58
CA TYR A 325 -3.08 8.39 4.50
C TYR A 325 -3.71 7.56 5.61
N ALA A 326 -3.66 8.02 6.86
CA ALA A 326 -4.27 7.35 8.01
C ALA A 326 -4.80 8.37 9.03
N LYS A 327 -5.67 7.88 9.94
CA LYS A 327 -6.14 8.65 11.13
C LYS A 327 -5.02 8.93 12.10
#